data_4f4674a1e2b71f80a7cae2033a8b0fba
#
_entry.id   4f4674a1e2b71f80a7cae2033a8b0fba
#
_cell.length_a   1.000
_cell.length_b   1.000
_cell.length_c   1.000
_cell.angle_alpha   90.00
_cell.angle_beta   90.00
_cell.angle_gamma   90.00
#
_symmetry.space_group_name_H-M   'P 1'
#
loop_
_entity.id
_entity.type
_entity.pdbx_description
1 polymer ?
#
loop_
_entity_poly.entity_id
_entity_poly.type
_entity_poly.pdbx_seq_one_letter_code
_entity_poly.pdbx_strand_id
1 'polypeptide(L)'
;MYGLIFGAVAIALGIVLTLGKWTFDYFRDPKGLRRFPNFAPFAGITNIPYMLLSHANSRSQALYEQHAQGVPIIRTGPNSVSVSDMRGIKDIYGHASKCTKDANYVVQAGTHCHLADVVDKPEHARKRKVLSSAYAIKNLENWEFKVADKVEHMIAQFDKRCSTEEQDIVVDYRPWTNYFTIDAIADIGLTHRMNFLVNGSSQTTSMRPDSSLHQVDFRDCLYANSKATSVLSYSYDWFQRLTRLSKLHPYFNKLWKLNDGWDGIPRHLATERWKRYEAGEELDDFFEALMQDRNGAQHKLEWGEIVAEITIMLNAGSTTTAISMANVMYQLIKHPESMAKVRREIDDALDEDEVVAPYETVKHLPYLRACLDESLRLFPPISQGLTRATPPEGCYVAGDFIAGDTTVAVSAYVAHRDPSVFPEPERFRPERWLGEEGKELGPYFIAFSAGARGCIGRNIAYLEQTVLLASMLHRYDFEFARPGFEPGRYEWQNLHLTELPVKIRRREMMGEKFWA
;
A
#
# COMPACT_ATOMS: atom_id res chain seq x y z
N MET A 1 39.34 -23.82 -22.23
CA MET A 1 39.96 -23.56 -20.92
C MET A 1 40.42 -22.12 -20.79
N TYR A 2 41.26 -21.58 -21.68
CA TYR A 2 41.76 -20.18 -21.62
C TYR A 2 40.65 -19.10 -21.66
N GLY A 3 39.61 -19.25 -22.44
CA GLY A 3 38.47 -18.31 -22.50
C GLY A 3 37.68 -18.21 -21.19
N LEU A 4 37.49 -19.33 -20.47
CA LEU A 4 36.84 -19.35 -19.16
C LEU A 4 37.69 -18.67 -18.08
N ILE A 5 39.00 -18.90 -18.12
CA ILE A 5 39.98 -18.26 -17.18
C ILE A 5 39.98 -16.76 -17.43
N PHE A 6 40.07 -16.33 -18.70
CA PHE A 6 40.07 -14.92 -19.06
C PHE A 6 38.75 -14.23 -18.65
N GLY A 7 37.61 -14.91 -18.87
CA GLY A 7 36.32 -14.42 -18.42
C GLY A 7 36.22 -14.28 -16.88
N ALA A 8 36.71 -15.28 -16.14
CA ALA A 8 36.73 -15.23 -14.68
C ALA A 8 37.63 -14.10 -14.14
N VAL A 9 38.84 -13.91 -14.74
CA VAL A 9 39.74 -12.83 -14.37
C VAL A 9 39.13 -11.45 -14.68
N ALA A 10 38.49 -11.29 -15.83
CA ALA A 10 37.84 -10.01 -16.19
C ALA A 10 36.67 -9.69 -15.23
N ILE A 11 35.88 -10.69 -14.82
CA ILE A 11 34.83 -10.52 -13.82
C ILE A 11 35.43 -10.13 -12.46
N ALA A 12 36.46 -10.84 -12.01
CA ALA A 12 37.15 -10.55 -10.73
C ALA A 12 37.73 -9.14 -10.72
N LEU A 13 38.37 -8.72 -11.79
CA LEU A 13 38.91 -7.37 -11.94
C LEU A 13 37.78 -6.34 -11.92
N GLY A 14 36.70 -6.56 -12.63
CA GLY A 14 35.49 -5.71 -12.62
C GLY A 14 34.92 -5.53 -11.21
N ILE A 15 34.84 -6.60 -10.42
CA ILE A 15 34.40 -6.55 -9.01
C ILE A 15 35.36 -5.73 -8.17
N VAL A 16 36.68 -5.97 -8.27
CA VAL A 16 37.69 -5.23 -7.51
C VAL A 16 37.66 -3.74 -7.83
N LEU A 17 37.58 -3.36 -9.11
CA LEU A 17 37.48 -1.97 -9.53
C LEU A 17 36.21 -1.30 -9.03
N THR A 18 35.06 -2.01 -9.07
CA THR A 18 33.78 -1.51 -8.56
C THR A 18 33.83 -1.27 -7.05
N LEU A 19 34.33 -2.24 -6.29
CA LEU A 19 34.49 -2.12 -4.83
C LEU A 19 35.50 -1.03 -4.48
N GLY A 20 36.59 -0.95 -5.22
CA GLY A 20 37.60 0.10 -5.08
C GLY A 20 36.99 1.49 -5.29
N LYS A 21 36.21 1.68 -6.36
CA LYS A 21 35.48 2.92 -6.64
C LYS A 21 34.53 3.27 -5.51
N TRP A 22 33.68 2.35 -5.07
CA TRP A 22 32.71 2.60 -4.00
C TRP A 22 33.40 2.97 -2.67
N THR A 23 34.49 2.29 -2.34
CA THR A 23 35.31 2.59 -1.16
C THR A 23 35.97 3.98 -1.27
N PHE A 24 36.50 4.31 -2.43
CA PHE A 24 37.08 5.63 -2.70
C PHE A 24 36.03 6.74 -2.58
N ASP A 25 34.83 6.57 -3.20
CA ASP A 25 33.73 7.52 -3.12
C ASP A 25 33.25 7.72 -1.67
N TYR A 26 33.23 6.65 -0.86
CA TYR A 26 32.91 6.73 0.56
C TYR A 26 33.89 7.59 1.34
N PHE A 27 35.20 7.41 1.11
CA PHE A 27 36.23 8.18 1.82
C PHE A 27 36.35 9.62 1.31
N ARG A 28 36.13 9.85 0.03
CA ARG A 28 36.08 11.20 -0.56
C ARG A 28 34.89 12.02 -0.01
N ASP A 29 33.78 11.35 0.27
CA ASP A 29 32.57 11.91 0.85
C ASP A 29 32.10 13.24 0.23
N PRO A 30 31.87 13.31 -1.08
CA PRO A 30 31.57 14.57 -1.77
C PRO A 30 30.30 15.25 -1.29
N LYS A 31 29.40 14.52 -0.62
CA LYS A 31 28.12 14.99 -0.10
C LYS A 31 28.08 15.17 1.42
N GLY A 32 29.18 14.92 2.13
CA GLY A 32 29.27 15.05 3.58
C GLY A 32 28.38 14.09 4.36
N LEU A 33 28.03 12.93 3.79
CA LEU A 33 27.11 11.98 4.42
C LEU A 33 27.75 11.09 5.49
N ARG A 34 29.09 11.07 5.58
CA ARG A 34 29.82 10.32 6.63
C ARG A 34 29.58 10.85 8.04
N ARG A 35 29.11 12.09 8.17
CA ARG A 35 28.74 12.67 9.47
C ARG A 35 27.51 11.96 10.08
N PHE A 36 26.70 11.29 9.28
CA PHE A 36 25.56 10.52 9.76
C PHE A 36 25.96 9.08 10.02
N PRO A 37 25.54 8.47 11.15
CA PRO A 37 25.82 7.08 11.45
C PRO A 37 25.23 6.16 10.38
N ASN A 38 26.00 5.14 10.02
CA ASN A 38 25.54 4.13 9.08
C ASN A 38 24.48 3.22 9.74
N PHE A 39 23.44 2.92 9.01
CA PHE A 39 22.39 1.97 9.38
C PHE A 39 22.94 0.57 9.70
N ALA A 40 23.93 0.11 8.94
CA ALA A 40 24.62 -1.15 9.13
C ALA A 40 26.06 -1.02 8.64
N PRO A 41 26.97 -1.95 8.99
CA PRO A 41 28.30 -2.00 8.42
C PRO A 41 28.23 -1.94 6.88
N PHE A 42 29.09 -1.14 6.28
CA PHE A 42 29.18 -0.93 4.83
C PHE A 42 27.97 -0.24 4.15
N ALA A 43 26.93 0.18 4.87
CA ALA A 43 25.78 0.86 4.27
C ALA A 43 26.19 2.14 3.51
N GLY A 44 27.20 2.88 4.00
CA GLY A 44 27.71 4.05 3.28
C GLY A 44 28.51 3.72 2.00
N ILE A 45 28.88 2.46 1.78
CA ILE A 45 29.66 1.99 0.62
C ILE A 45 28.74 1.35 -0.43
N THR A 46 27.74 0.60 0.02
CA THR A 46 26.86 -0.18 -0.86
C THR A 46 25.43 -0.28 -0.31
N ASN A 47 24.44 -0.47 -1.18
CA ASN A 47 23.04 -0.70 -0.79
C ASN A 47 22.78 -2.16 -0.32
N ILE A 48 23.76 -3.06 -0.42
CA ILE A 48 23.57 -4.48 -0.07
C ILE A 48 23.01 -4.68 1.34
N PRO A 49 23.50 -4.01 2.41
CA PRO A 49 22.94 -4.18 3.75
C PRO A 49 21.44 -3.86 3.81
N TYR A 50 21.00 -2.80 3.13
CA TYR A 50 19.61 -2.40 3.09
C TYR A 50 18.75 -3.37 2.24
N MET A 51 19.30 -3.90 1.16
CA MET A 51 18.66 -4.96 0.34
C MET A 51 18.50 -6.26 1.13
N LEU A 52 19.48 -6.64 1.95
CA LEU A 52 19.40 -7.83 2.80
C LEU A 52 18.29 -7.69 3.85
N LEU A 53 18.12 -6.51 4.46
CA LEU A 53 17.01 -6.25 5.36
C LEU A 53 15.65 -6.25 4.66
N SER A 54 15.59 -5.75 3.44
CA SER A 54 14.40 -5.86 2.61
C SER A 54 14.05 -7.31 2.33
N HIS A 55 15.05 -8.15 2.04
CA HIS A 55 14.88 -9.58 1.87
C HIS A 55 14.46 -10.28 3.18
N ALA A 56 14.99 -9.83 4.32
CA ALA A 56 14.62 -10.31 5.65
C ALA A 56 13.24 -9.80 6.14
N ASN A 57 12.58 -8.93 5.38
CA ASN A 57 11.25 -8.38 5.66
C ASN A 57 11.16 -7.52 6.94
N SER A 58 12.22 -6.83 7.34
CA SER A 58 12.31 -6.13 8.63
C SER A 58 12.85 -4.69 8.58
N ARG A 59 12.81 -4.04 7.42
CA ARG A 59 13.41 -2.70 7.23
C ARG A 59 12.87 -1.64 8.20
N SER A 60 11.56 -1.48 8.25
CA SER A 60 10.93 -0.43 9.06
C SER A 60 11.16 -0.66 10.55
N GLN A 61 11.13 -1.91 10.99
CA GLN A 61 11.44 -2.28 12.36
C GLN A 61 12.90 -1.96 12.71
N ALA A 62 13.85 -2.35 11.87
CA ALA A 62 15.26 -2.10 12.10
C ALA A 62 15.62 -0.60 12.07
N LEU A 63 14.96 0.19 11.22
CA LEU A 63 15.09 1.66 11.24
C LEU A 63 14.53 2.26 12.53
N TYR A 64 13.37 1.78 12.97
CA TYR A 64 12.76 2.24 14.21
C TYR A 64 13.67 1.98 15.41
N GLU A 65 14.21 0.77 15.55
CA GLU A 65 15.10 0.40 16.65
C GLU A 65 16.34 1.29 16.72
N GLN A 66 16.87 1.73 15.59
CA GLN A 66 18.02 2.64 15.58
C GLN A 66 17.63 4.10 15.86
N HIS A 67 16.56 4.59 15.25
CA HIS A 67 16.08 5.95 15.51
C HIS A 67 15.62 6.12 16.97
N ALA A 68 15.04 5.08 17.57
CA ALA A 68 14.64 5.07 18.97
C ALA A 68 15.80 5.26 19.97
N GLN A 69 17.06 5.06 19.52
CA GLN A 69 18.27 5.39 20.28
C GLN A 69 18.61 6.90 20.28
N GLY A 70 17.73 7.75 19.75
CA GLY A 70 17.94 9.19 19.70
C GLY A 70 18.75 9.67 18.49
N VAL A 71 18.86 8.85 17.44
CA VAL A 71 19.59 9.21 16.21
C VAL A 71 18.62 9.80 15.18
N PRO A 72 18.61 11.13 14.95
CA PRO A 72 17.59 11.78 14.11
C PRO A 72 17.78 11.51 12.60
N ILE A 73 19.03 11.30 12.15
CA ILE A 73 19.36 11.03 10.74
C ILE A 73 20.32 9.85 10.66
N ILE A 74 19.95 8.84 9.89
CA ILE A 74 20.72 7.59 9.71
C ILE A 74 21.01 7.41 8.21
N ARG A 75 22.28 7.11 7.87
CA ARG A 75 22.67 6.80 6.51
C ARG A 75 22.30 5.37 6.14
N THR A 76 21.37 5.22 5.20
CA THR A 76 20.81 3.91 4.77
C THR A 76 21.49 3.32 3.54
N GLY A 77 22.24 4.14 2.81
CA GLY A 77 22.96 3.73 1.60
C GLY A 77 24.06 4.71 1.22
N PRO A 78 24.79 4.44 0.13
CA PRO A 78 25.85 5.35 -0.35
C PRO A 78 25.37 6.79 -0.55
N ASN A 79 24.14 6.96 -1.00
CA ASN A 79 23.52 8.24 -1.33
C ASN A 79 22.14 8.41 -0.69
N SER A 80 21.88 7.80 0.45
CA SER A 80 20.56 7.86 1.07
C SER A 80 20.60 7.99 2.58
N VAL A 81 19.64 8.75 3.13
CA VAL A 81 19.44 8.92 4.57
C VAL A 81 17.97 8.74 4.95
N SER A 82 17.73 8.16 6.13
CA SER A 82 16.44 8.11 6.82
C SER A 82 16.41 9.20 7.89
N VAL A 83 15.28 9.88 8.01
CA VAL A 83 15.05 10.98 8.96
C VAL A 83 13.91 10.59 9.89
N SER A 84 14.10 10.71 11.21
CA SER A 84 13.03 10.51 12.20
C SER A 84 12.50 11.81 12.79
N ASP A 85 13.25 12.90 12.70
CA ASP A 85 12.78 14.21 13.18
C ASP A 85 11.51 14.63 12.44
N MET A 86 10.45 14.94 13.18
CA MET A 86 9.12 15.21 12.66
C MET A 86 9.06 16.45 11.75
N ARG A 87 10.02 17.40 11.89
CA ARG A 87 10.17 18.53 10.97
C ARG A 87 10.49 18.06 9.53
N GLY A 88 11.18 16.93 9.40
CA GLY A 88 11.46 16.30 8.12
C GLY A 88 10.22 15.96 7.29
N ILE A 89 9.06 15.72 7.91
CA ILE A 89 7.80 15.48 7.19
C ILE A 89 7.45 16.68 6.32
N LYS A 90 7.47 17.89 6.90
CA LYS A 90 7.19 19.13 6.18
C LYS A 90 8.24 19.44 5.13
N ASP A 91 9.54 19.28 5.47
CA ASP A 91 10.65 19.62 4.59
C ASP A 91 10.73 18.70 3.37
N ILE A 92 10.43 17.40 3.55
CA ILE A 92 10.53 16.37 2.49
C ILE A 92 9.22 16.22 1.70
N TYR A 93 8.07 16.22 2.38
CA TYR A 93 6.77 15.88 1.76
C TYR A 93 5.80 17.05 1.65
N GLY A 94 6.03 18.15 2.36
CA GLY A 94 5.13 19.31 2.38
C GLY A 94 4.90 19.92 1.00
N HIS A 95 3.84 20.72 0.86
CA HIS A 95 3.49 21.38 -0.41
C HIS A 95 4.60 22.30 -0.94
N ALA A 96 5.33 22.97 -0.04
CA ALA A 96 6.44 23.86 -0.37
C ALA A 96 7.80 23.11 -0.51
N SER A 97 7.82 21.79 -0.38
CA SER A 97 9.04 21.01 -0.46
C SER A 97 9.72 21.17 -1.81
N LYS A 98 11.03 21.42 -1.76
CA LYS A 98 11.89 21.45 -2.96
C LYS A 98 12.25 20.06 -3.44
N CYS A 99 12.11 19.03 -2.60
CA CYS A 99 12.40 17.64 -2.94
C CYS A 99 11.47 17.14 -4.06
N THR A 100 12.01 16.27 -4.91
CA THR A 100 11.28 15.57 -5.96
C THR A 100 11.14 14.08 -5.61
N LYS A 101 10.34 13.33 -6.35
CA LYS A 101 10.41 11.87 -6.25
C LYS A 101 11.81 11.39 -6.64
N ASP A 102 12.27 10.35 -5.98
CA ASP A 102 13.55 9.72 -6.26
C ASP A 102 13.50 8.92 -7.57
N ALA A 103 14.64 8.81 -8.25
CA ALA A 103 14.73 8.08 -9.53
C ALA A 103 14.38 6.58 -9.42
N ASN A 104 14.41 6.00 -8.21
CA ASN A 104 14.04 4.60 -8.01
C ASN A 104 12.58 4.28 -8.40
N TYR A 105 11.69 5.26 -8.42
CA TYR A 105 10.32 5.07 -8.89
C TYR A 105 10.25 4.73 -10.37
N VAL A 106 11.10 5.36 -11.20
CA VAL A 106 11.09 5.14 -12.65
C VAL A 106 11.55 3.74 -13.04
N VAL A 107 12.45 3.12 -12.26
CA VAL A 107 12.95 1.78 -12.62
C VAL A 107 11.92 0.67 -12.44
N GLN A 108 10.85 0.95 -11.70
CA GLN A 108 9.73 0.04 -11.52
C GLN A 108 8.60 0.31 -12.53
N ALA A 109 8.65 1.44 -13.23
CA ALA A 109 7.70 1.76 -14.29
C ALA A 109 7.81 0.76 -15.45
N GLY A 110 6.68 0.45 -16.06
CA GLY A 110 6.62 -0.30 -17.32
C GLY A 110 7.06 0.55 -18.52
N THR A 111 6.41 0.40 -19.65
CA THR A 111 6.66 1.23 -20.84
C THR A 111 6.23 2.68 -20.65
N HIS A 112 5.25 2.91 -19.79
CA HIS A 112 4.71 4.23 -19.44
C HIS A 112 4.66 4.38 -17.94
N CYS A 113 4.98 5.60 -17.45
CA CYS A 113 4.82 5.92 -16.04
C CYS A 113 3.36 6.18 -15.71
N HIS A 114 2.90 5.62 -14.60
CA HIS A 114 1.63 6.00 -13.97
C HIS A 114 1.81 7.14 -12.95
N LEU A 115 0.71 7.67 -12.41
CA LEU A 115 0.73 8.78 -11.45
C LEU A 115 1.71 8.57 -10.28
N ALA A 116 1.84 7.32 -9.80
CA ALA A 116 2.71 7.04 -8.66
C ALA A 116 4.20 6.96 -9.03
N ASP A 117 4.58 6.73 -10.29
CA ASP A 117 5.99 6.60 -10.72
C ASP A 117 6.59 7.92 -11.23
N VAL A 118 5.75 8.80 -11.76
CA VAL A 118 6.19 10.05 -12.37
C VAL A 118 7.02 10.90 -11.41
N VAL A 119 8.29 11.12 -11.75
CA VAL A 119 9.23 11.96 -10.99
C VAL A 119 9.01 13.43 -11.34
N ASP A 120 8.86 13.75 -12.61
CA ASP A 120 8.66 15.13 -13.10
C ASP A 120 7.43 15.78 -12.48
N LYS A 121 7.59 17.02 -11.96
CA LYS A 121 6.51 17.73 -11.25
C LYS A 121 5.39 18.20 -12.20
N PRO A 122 5.67 18.83 -13.35
CA PRO A 122 4.66 19.19 -14.34
C PRO A 122 3.84 18.00 -14.84
N GLU A 123 4.49 16.91 -15.21
CA GLU A 123 3.82 15.71 -15.71
C GLU A 123 2.94 15.06 -14.63
N HIS A 124 3.42 15.00 -13.39
CA HIS A 124 2.59 14.57 -12.27
C HIS A 124 1.35 15.46 -12.09
N ALA A 125 1.52 16.78 -12.19
CA ALA A 125 0.40 17.71 -12.06
C ALA A 125 -0.64 17.48 -13.17
N ARG A 126 -0.19 17.23 -14.41
CA ARG A 126 -1.04 16.88 -15.55
C ARG A 126 -1.85 15.62 -15.26
N LYS A 127 -1.18 14.52 -14.92
CA LYS A 127 -1.83 13.23 -14.59
C LYS A 127 -2.77 13.37 -13.40
N ARG A 128 -2.35 14.03 -12.33
CA ARG A 128 -3.19 14.22 -11.16
C ARG A 128 -4.45 15.03 -11.47
N LYS A 129 -4.36 16.03 -12.36
CA LYS A 129 -5.52 16.79 -12.79
C LYS A 129 -6.54 15.92 -13.53
N VAL A 130 -6.08 15.04 -14.43
CA VAL A 130 -6.94 14.07 -15.13
C VAL A 130 -7.68 13.18 -14.12
N LEU A 131 -6.96 12.60 -13.18
CA LEU A 131 -7.51 11.60 -12.26
C LEU A 131 -8.31 12.18 -11.07
N SER A 132 -8.01 13.41 -10.64
CA SER A 132 -8.58 13.96 -9.40
C SER A 132 -10.10 14.09 -9.42
N SER A 133 -10.72 14.17 -10.60
CA SER A 133 -12.19 14.19 -10.69
C SER A 133 -12.79 12.84 -10.29
N ALA A 134 -12.20 11.72 -10.73
CA ALA A 134 -12.66 10.38 -10.39
C ALA A 134 -12.52 10.08 -8.88
N TYR A 135 -11.45 10.58 -8.25
CA TYR A 135 -11.22 10.38 -6.82
C TYR A 135 -11.90 11.42 -5.91
N ALA A 136 -12.73 12.30 -6.45
CA ALA A 136 -13.47 13.27 -5.65
C ALA A 136 -14.57 12.59 -4.81
N ILE A 137 -14.75 13.03 -3.56
CA ILE A 137 -15.73 12.45 -2.62
C ILE A 137 -17.10 12.31 -3.27
N LYS A 138 -17.58 13.35 -3.95
CA LYS A 138 -18.90 13.34 -4.59
C LYS A 138 -19.09 12.19 -5.60
N ASN A 139 -18.05 11.82 -6.37
CA ASN A 139 -18.14 10.70 -7.30
C ASN A 139 -18.09 9.37 -6.55
N LEU A 140 -17.32 9.30 -5.46
CA LEU A 140 -17.23 8.12 -4.62
C LEU A 140 -18.54 7.83 -3.89
N GLU A 141 -19.25 8.85 -3.44
CA GLU A 141 -20.60 8.71 -2.88
C GLU A 141 -21.58 8.17 -3.92
N ASN A 142 -21.47 8.58 -5.18
CA ASN A 142 -22.27 8.01 -6.26
C ASN A 142 -21.95 6.52 -6.53
N TRP A 143 -20.74 6.06 -6.21
CA TRP A 143 -20.29 4.67 -6.41
C TRP A 143 -20.38 3.81 -5.13
N GLU A 144 -20.93 4.35 -4.06
CA GLU A 144 -21.12 3.61 -2.79
C GLU A 144 -21.84 2.27 -3.02
N PHE A 145 -22.84 2.24 -3.90
CA PHE A 145 -23.59 1.01 -4.22
C PHE A 145 -22.69 -0.12 -4.74
N LYS A 146 -21.58 0.21 -5.43
CA LYS A 146 -20.59 -0.79 -5.89
C LYS A 146 -19.84 -1.40 -4.70
N VAL A 147 -19.55 -0.61 -3.68
CA VAL A 147 -18.93 -1.08 -2.43
C VAL A 147 -19.93 -1.88 -1.61
N ALA A 148 -21.17 -1.40 -1.48
CA ALA A 148 -22.26 -2.08 -0.77
C ALA A 148 -22.52 -3.47 -1.37
N ASP A 149 -22.60 -3.62 -2.69
CA ASP A 149 -22.73 -4.92 -3.40
C ASP A 149 -21.61 -5.91 -2.98
N LYS A 150 -20.38 -5.43 -2.75
CA LYS A 150 -19.27 -6.31 -2.33
C LYS A 150 -19.36 -6.67 -0.84
N VAL A 151 -19.88 -5.77 -0.01
CA VAL A 151 -20.18 -6.08 1.39
C VAL A 151 -21.28 -7.14 1.48
N GLU A 152 -22.35 -7.01 0.70
CA GLU A 152 -23.42 -8.02 0.60
C GLU A 152 -22.87 -9.39 0.18
N HIS A 153 -22.01 -9.45 -0.84
CA HIS A 153 -21.38 -10.69 -1.25
C HIS A 153 -20.54 -11.33 -0.15
N MET A 154 -19.79 -10.53 0.61
CA MET A 154 -18.98 -11.03 1.73
C MET A 154 -19.86 -11.54 2.87
N ILE A 155 -20.93 -10.81 3.21
CA ILE A 155 -21.94 -11.21 4.19
C ILE A 155 -22.61 -12.53 3.76
N ALA A 156 -23.07 -12.63 2.52
CA ALA A 156 -23.70 -13.85 2.01
C ALA A 156 -22.78 -15.08 2.12
N GLN A 157 -21.47 -14.91 1.90
CA GLN A 157 -20.49 -15.99 2.08
C GLN A 157 -20.33 -16.39 3.55
N PHE A 158 -20.35 -15.43 4.48
CA PHE A 158 -20.22 -15.72 5.90
C PHE A 158 -21.52 -16.27 6.48
N ASP A 159 -22.66 -15.72 6.14
CA ASP A 159 -24.00 -16.23 6.54
C ASP A 159 -24.20 -17.68 6.10
N LYS A 160 -23.87 -18.00 4.84
CA LYS A 160 -23.95 -19.37 4.33
C LYS A 160 -23.13 -20.36 5.17
N ARG A 161 -21.97 -19.95 5.65
CA ARG A 161 -21.12 -20.78 6.50
C ARG A 161 -21.65 -20.88 7.93
N CYS A 162 -22.11 -19.77 8.50
CA CYS A 162 -22.68 -19.74 9.85
C CYS A 162 -24.02 -20.51 9.94
N SER A 163 -24.79 -20.63 8.83
CA SER A 163 -26.10 -21.30 8.83
C SER A 163 -26.03 -22.82 8.74
N THR A 164 -24.90 -23.39 8.32
CA THR A 164 -24.74 -24.84 8.11
C THR A 164 -24.15 -25.57 9.32
N GLU A 165 -23.64 -24.84 10.32
CA GLU A 165 -23.00 -25.40 11.49
C GLU A 165 -23.56 -24.74 12.75
N GLU A 166 -24.00 -25.55 13.73
CA GLU A 166 -24.33 -25.08 15.09
C GLU A 166 -23.08 -24.55 15.84
N GLN A 167 -21.93 -24.56 15.20
CA GLN A 167 -20.64 -24.17 15.75
C GLN A 167 -20.10 -22.92 15.07
N ASP A 168 -19.25 -22.18 15.79
CA ASP A 168 -18.51 -21.04 15.29
C ASP A 168 -17.69 -21.41 14.05
N ILE A 169 -17.80 -20.64 12.97
CA ILE A 169 -16.93 -20.85 11.81
C ILE A 169 -15.55 -20.25 12.04
N VAL A 170 -14.52 -20.95 11.58
CA VAL A 170 -13.15 -20.44 11.57
C VAL A 170 -12.75 -20.12 10.14
N VAL A 171 -12.34 -18.88 9.91
CA VAL A 171 -11.85 -18.43 8.61
C VAL A 171 -10.53 -17.65 8.78
N ASP A 172 -9.64 -17.74 7.80
CA ASP A 172 -8.58 -16.75 7.68
C ASP A 172 -9.18 -15.49 7.02
N TYR A 173 -9.33 -14.41 7.81
CA TYR A 173 -9.94 -13.15 7.37
C TYR A 173 -9.09 -12.41 6.33
N ARG A 174 -7.78 -12.68 6.30
CA ARG A 174 -6.82 -11.96 5.44
C ARG A 174 -7.09 -12.12 3.94
N PRO A 175 -7.35 -13.31 3.37
CA PRO A 175 -7.77 -13.46 1.98
C PRO A 175 -9.07 -12.71 1.64
N TRP A 176 -10.06 -12.73 2.55
CA TRP A 176 -11.37 -12.10 2.32
C TRP A 176 -11.27 -10.59 2.17
N THR A 177 -10.41 -9.92 2.95
CA THR A 177 -10.15 -8.49 2.76
C THR A 177 -9.54 -8.19 1.39
N ASN A 178 -8.69 -9.07 0.85
CA ASN A 178 -8.19 -8.93 -0.52
C ASN A 178 -9.25 -9.15 -1.58
N TYR A 179 -10.09 -10.18 -1.44
CA TYR A 179 -11.18 -10.44 -2.39
C TYR A 179 -12.12 -9.23 -2.45
N PHE A 180 -12.47 -8.70 -1.29
CA PHE A 180 -13.31 -7.51 -1.19
C PHE A 180 -12.70 -6.32 -1.93
N THR A 181 -11.47 -5.94 -1.62
CA THR A 181 -10.85 -4.75 -2.21
C THR A 181 -10.57 -4.89 -3.70
N ILE A 182 -10.24 -6.10 -4.18
CA ILE A 182 -10.03 -6.35 -5.61
C ILE A 182 -11.36 -6.27 -6.36
N ASP A 183 -12.42 -6.91 -5.85
CA ASP A 183 -13.75 -6.85 -6.45
C ASP A 183 -14.29 -5.41 -6.47
N ALA A 184 -14.09 -4.65 -5.40
CA ALA A 184 -14.51 -3.25 -5.30
C ALA A 184 -13.76 -2.35 -6.29
N ILE A 185 -12.42 -2.40 -6.29
CA ILE A 185 -11.62 -1.50 -7.15
C ILE A 185 -11.77 -1.85 -8.63
N ALA A 186 -11.99 -3.13 -9.00
CA ALA A 186 -12.24 -3.52 -10.38
C ALA A 186 -13.61 -3.02 -10.86
N ASP A 187 -14.62 -3.01 -10.00
CA ASP A 187 -15.95 -2.51 -10.33
C ASP A 187 -15.97 -0.97 -10.38
N ILE A 188 -15.39 -0.29 -9.40
CA ILE A 188 -15.25 1.17 -9.39
C ILE A 188 -14.42 1.64 -10.58
N GLY A 189 -13.36 0.89 -10.90
CA GLY A 189 -12.39 1.26 -11.91
C GLY A 189 -12.83 1.02 -13.35
N LEU A 190 -13.48 -0.11 -13.59
CA LEU A 190 -13.68 -0.66 -14.93
C LEU A 190 -15.10 -1.22 -15.14
N THR A 191 -15.98 -1.06 -14.16
CA THR A 191 -17.28 -1.74 -14.11
C THR A 191 -17.14 -3.23 -14.48
N HIS A 192 -16.16 -3.88 -13.83
CA HIS A 192 -15.80 -5.27 -14.08
C HIS A 192 -15.97 -6.12 -12.81
N ARG A 193 -16.75 -7.20 -12.90
CA ARG A 193 -16.97 -8.14 -11.81
C ARG A 193 -15.91 -9.24 -11.80
N MET A 194 -14.97 -9.18 -10.86
CA MET A 194 -13.96 -10.24 -10.67
C MET A 194 -14.57 -11.49 -10.00
N ASN A 195 -15.60 -11.32 -9.18
CA ASN A 195 -16.33 -12.37 -8.44
C ASN A 195 -15.43 -13.17 -7.47
N PHE A 196 -14.38 -12.58 -6.92
CA PHE A 196 -13.50 -13.28 -5.99
C PHE A 196 -14.18 -13.59 -4.67
N LEU A 197 -15.02 -12.69 -4.18
CA LEU A 197 -15.88 -12.93 -3.00
C LEU A 197 -16.82 -14.08 -3.23
N VAL A 198 -17.52 -14.10 -4.35
CA VAL A 198 -18.50 -15.15 -4.69
C VAL A 198 -17.84 -16.51 -4.82
N ASN A 199 -16.66 -16.57 -5.44
CA ASN A 199 -15.93 -17.81 -5.70
C ASN A 199 -15.04 -18.26 -4.52
N GLY A 200 -14.74 -17.36 -3.56
CA GLY A 200 -13.75 -17.58 -2.50
C GLY A 200 -12.34 -17.86 -3.05
N SER A 201 -12.01 -17.28 -4.21
CA SER A 201 -10.78 -17.56 -4.96
C SER A 201 -10.38 -16.34 -5.79
N SER A 202 -9.07 -16.13 -5.97
CA SER A 202 -8.51 -15.03 -6.78
C SER A 202 -8.05 -15.44 -8.18
N GLN A 203 -8.65 -16.51 -8.74
CA GLN A 203 -8.37 -16.95 -10.10
C GLN A 203 -8.91 -15.93 -11.13
N THR A 204 -8.07 -15.54 -12.08
CA THR A 204 -8.41 -14.54 -13.10
C THR A 204 -7.67 -14.76 -14.40
N THR A 205 -8.09 -14.06 -15.44
CA THR A 205 -7.45 -14.11 -16.76
C THR A 205 -6.32 -13.09 -16.87
N SER A 206 -5.21 -13.53 -17.42
CA SER A 206 -4.05 -12.70 -17.78
C SER A 206 -3.78 -12.81 -19.28
N MET A 207 -3.41 -11.70 -19.91
CA MET A 207 -3.10 -11.60 -21.34
C MET A 207 -1.59 -11.53 -21.57
N ARG A 208 -1.06 -12.48 -22.33
CA ARG A 208 0.36 -12.47 -22.73
C ARG A 208 0.64 -11.38 -23.79
N PRO A 209 1.92 -11.07 -24.04
CA PRO A 209 2.29 -10.11 -25.10
C PRO A 209 1.80 -10.50 -26.51
N ASP A 210 1.62 -11.79 -26.79
CA ASP A 210 1.06 -12.32 -28.04
C ASP A 210 -0.48 -12.30 -28.09
N SER A 211 -1.12 -11.65 -27.10
CA SER A 211 -2.57 -11.59 -26.91
C SER A 211 -3.24 -12.91 -26.53
N SER A 212 -2.50 -14.00 -26.29
CA SER A 212 -3.08 -15.22 -25.78
C SER A 212 -3.48 -15.08 -24.31
N LEU A 213 -4.58 -15.72 -23.93
CA LEU A 213 -5.14 -15.67 -22.58
C LEU A 213 -4.76 -16.93 -21.79
N HIS A 214 -4.55 -16.75 -20.47
CA HIS A 214 -4.31 -17.86 -19.55
C HIS A 214 -4.80 -17.53 -18.15
N GLN A 215 -5.07 -18.55 -17.35
CA GLN A 215 -5.52 -18.38 -15.97
C GLN A 215 -4.32 -18.21 -15.03
N VAL A 216 -4.46 -17.32 -14.07
CA VAL A 216 -3.48 -17.04 -13.01
C VAL A 216 -4.20 -16.74 -11.70
N ASP A 217 -3.48 -16.88 -10.58
CA ASP A 217 -3.96 -16.35 -9.31
C ASP A 217 -3.55 -14.87 -9.17
N PHE A 218 -4.51 -13.99 -8.99
CA PHE A 218 -4.30 -12.53 -8.90
C PHE A 218 -3.37 -12.18 -7.73
N ARG A 219 -3.64 -12.74 -6.54
CA ARG A 219 -2.87 -12.42 -5.33
C ARG A 219 -1.42 -12.91 -5.45
N ASP A 220 -1.23 -14.10 -5.96
CA ASP A 220 0.11 -14.67 -6.15
C ASP A 220 0.94 -13.83 -7.14
N CYS A 221 0.32 -13.39 -8.24
CA CYS A 221 0.96 -12.51 -9.22
C CYS A 221 1.32 -11.14 -8.62
N LEU A 222 0.37 -10.49 -7.94
CA LEU A 222 0.56 -9.20 -7.31
C LEU A 222 1.65 -9.22 -6.22
N TYR A 223 1.65 -10.25 -5.37
CA TYR A 223 2.63 -10.39 -4.31
C TYR A 223 4.01 -10.78 -4.82
N ALA A 224 4.09 -11.55 -5.90
CA ALA A 224 5.36 -11.86 -6.54
C ALA A 224 6.03 -10.61 -7.12
N ASN A 225 5.26 -9.71 -7.74
CA ASN A 225 5.74 -8.39 -8.19
C ASN A 225 6.33 -7.60 -7.02
N SER A 226 5.54 -7.38 -5.97
CA SER A 226 5.99 -6.66 -4.78
C SER A 226 7.25 -7.26 -4.16
N LYS A 227 7.33 -8.57 -4.06
CA LYS A 227 8.45 -9.29 -3.46
C LYS A 227 9.73 -9.23 -4.30
N ALA A 228 9.61 -9.39 -5.61
CA ALA A 228 10.76 -9.33 -6.51
C ALA A 228 11.35 -7.93 -6.58
N THR A 229 10.51 -6.89 -6.65
CA THR A 229 10.96 -5.50 -6.81
C THR A 229 11.45 -4.88 -5.50
N SER A 230 10.87 -5.24 -4.35
CA SER A 230 11.20 -4.63 -3.05
C SER A 230 12.66 -4.78 -2.64
N VAL A 231 13.33 -5.85 -3.06
CA VAL A 231 14.74 -6.09 -2.76
C VAL A 231 15.66 -5.33 -3.72
N LEU A 232 15.35 -5.37 -5.02
CA LEU A 232 16.26 -4.91 -6.08
C LEU A 232 16.17 -3.41 -6.35
N SER A 233 15.03 -2.77 -6.08
CA SER A 233 14.79 -1.35 -6.38
C SER A 233 15.72 -0.38 -5.65
N TYR A 234 16.29 -0.78 -4.51
CA TYR A 234 17.27 0.04 -3.78
C TYR A 234 18.60 0.20 -4.48
N SER A 235 18.88 -0.63 -5.48
CA SER A 235 20.04 -0.50 -6.36
C SER A 235 19.61 -0.10 -7.75
N TYR A 236 18.89 1.03 -7.88
CA TYR A 236 18.27 1.45 -9.13
C TYR A 236 19.24 1.54 -10.32
N ASP A 237 20.48 1.97 -10.13
CA ASP A 237 21.52 2.01 -11.18
C ASP A 237 21.85 0.62 -11.75
N TRP A 238 21.64 -0.42 -10.95
CA TRP A 238 21.92 -1.81 -11.29
C TRP A 238 20.65 -2.65 -11.47
N PHE A 239 19.48 -2.07 -11.28
CA PHE A 239 18.18 -2.78 -11.22
C PHE A 239 17.98 -3.71 -12.41
N GLN A 240 18.15 -3.23 -13.63
CA GLN A 240 17.97 -4.04 -14.84
C GLN A 240 18.95 -5.21 -14.93
N ARG A 241 20.20 -4.99 -14.51
CA ARG A 241 21.23 -6.03 -14.51
C ARG A 241 20.95 -7.07 -13.41
N LEU A 242 20.60 -6.60 -12.22
CA LEU A 242 20.26 -7.45 -11.08
C LEU A 242 18.99 -8.27 -11.38
N THR A 243 17.99 -7.69 -12.01
CA THR A 243 16.79 -8.39 -12.46
C THR A 243 17.16 -9.55 -13.41
N ARG A 244 18.00 -9.31 -14.42
CA ARG A 244 18.45 -10.35 -15.36
C ARG A 244 19.23 -11.45 -14.66
N LEU A 245 20.15 -11.10 -13.77
CA LEU A 245 20.94 -12.06 -13.01
C LEU A 245 20.09 -12.86 -12.02
N SER A 246 19.13 -12.21 -11.36
CA SER A 246 18.24 -12.89 -10.40
C SER A 246 17.38 -13.98 -11.05
N LYS A 247 17.06 -13.87 -12.35
CA LYS A 247 16.35 -14.91 -13.11
C LYS A 247 17.13 -16.23 -13.21
N LEU A 248 18.44 -16.22 -12.95
CA LEU A 248 19.25 -17.44 -12.88
C LEU A 248 18.99 -18.23 -11.58
N HIS A 249 18.48 -17.60 -10.53
CA HIS A 249 18.15 -18.26 -9.28
C HIS A 249 16.70 -18.79 -9.33
N PRO A 250 16.43 -20.07 -9.06
CA PRO A 250 15.10 -20.68 -9.24
C PRO A 250 13.98 -19.94 -8.51
N TYR A 251 14.21 -19.48 -7.29
CA TYR A 251 13.25 -18.73 -6.49
C TYR A 251 12.86 -17.40 -7.15
N PHE A 252 13.83 -16.57 -7.55
CA PHE A 252 13.53 -15.30 -8.21
C PHE A 252 12.95 -15.51 -9.61
N ASN A 253 13.39 -16.54 -10.33
CA ASN A 253 12.80 -16.89 -11.63
C ASN A 253 11.30 -17.21 -11.51
N LYS A 254 10.89 -17.93 -10.46
CA LYS A 254 9.47 -18.17 -10.17
C LYS A 254 8.73 -16.86 -9.92
N LEU A 255 9.29 -15.94 -9.13
CA LEU A 255 8.67 -14.64 -8.87
C LEU A 255 8.51 -13.82 -10.16
N TRP A 256 9.53 -13.78 -11.02
CA TRP A 256 9.46 -13.04 -12.28
C TRP A 256 8.43 -13.64 -13.27
N LYS A 257 8.27 -14.96 -13.30
CA LYS A 257 7.20 -15.61 -14.09
C LYS A 257 5.80 -15.24 -13.61
N LEU A 258 5.61 -15.15 -12.30
CA LEU A 258 4.34 -14.66 -11.72
C LEU A 258 4.15 -13.17 -11.99
N ASN A 259 5.24 -12.38 -11.97
CA ASN A 259 5.19 -10.98 -12.36
C ASN A 259 4.76 -10.80 -13.82
N ASP A 260 5.20 -11.64 -14.75
CA ASP A 260 4.70 -11.62 -16.14
C ASP A 260 3.18 -11.85 -16.18
N GLY A 261 2.65 -12.70 -15.27
CA GLY A 261 1.21 -12.87 -15.07
C GLY A 261 0.52 -11.60 -14.55
N TRP A 262 1.15 -10.88 -13.59
CA TRP A 262 0.66 -9.60 -13.10
C TRP A 262 0.52 -8.57 -14.22
N ASP A 263 1.54 -8.38 -15.05
CA ASP A 263 1.54 -7.39 -16.14
C ASP A 263 0.43 -7.64 -17.17
N GLY A 264 0.00 -8.89 -17.31
CA GLY A 264 -1.07 -9.29 -18.21
C GLY A 264 -2.49 -9.06 -17.69
N ILE A 265 -2.71 -9.02 -16.38
CA ILE A 265 -4.04 -8.82 -15.79
C ILE A 265 -4.59 -7.43 -16.11
N PRO A 266 -3.92 -6.30 -15.77
CA PRO A 266 -4.41 -4.97 -16.12
C PRO A 266 -4.55 -4.77 -17.62
N ARG A 267 -3.65 -5.35 -18.43
CA ARG A 267 -3.74 -5.28 -19.89
C ARG A 267 -5.01 -5.96 -20.40
N HIS A 268 -5.35 -7.13 -19.88
CA HIS A 268 -6.58 -7.82 -20.23
C HIS A 268 -7.81 -6.99 -19.85
N LEU A 269 -7.91 -6.56 -18.61
CA LEU A 269 -9.04 -5.80 -18.09
C LEU A 269 -9.22 -4.46 -18.82
N ALA A 270 -8.11 -3.75 -19.08
CA ALA A 270 -8.13 -2.53 -19.86
C ALA A 270 -8.63 -2.77 -21.31
N THR A 271 -8.19 -3.87 -21.94
CA THR A 271 -8.63 -4.24 -23.28
C THR A 271 -10.11 -4.54 -23.34
N GLU A 272 -10.65 -5.28 -22.37
CA GLU A 272 -12.08 -5.58 -22.31
C GLU A 272 -12.91 -4.31 -22.07
N ARG A 273 -12.48 -3.42 -21.18
CA ARG A 273 -13.18 -2.15 -20.91
C ARG A 273 -13.09 -1.20 -22.14
N TRP A 274 -11.95 -1.18 -22.82
CA TRP A 274 -11.77 -0.40 -24.05
C TRP A 274 -12.73 -0.83 -25.15
N LYS A 275 -12.90 -2.14 -25.38
CA LYS A 275 -13.86 -2.67 -26.37
C LYS A 275 -15.30 -2.21 -26.08
N ARG A 276 -15.69 -2.20 -24.80
CA ARG A 276 -17.01 -1.72 -24.37
C ARG A 276 -17.15 -0.21 -24.63
N TYR A 277 -16.10 0.56 -24.38
CA TYR A 277 -16.06 1.99 -24.68
C TYR A 277 -16.20 2.26 -26.19
N GLU A 278 -15.45 1.56 -27.04
CA GLU A 278 -15.56 1.68 -28.50
C GLU A 278 -16.93 1.23 -29.04
N ALA A 279 -17.59 0.31 -28.36
CA ALA A 279 -18.96 -0.09 -28.67
C ALA A 279 -20.02 0.94 -28.25
N GLY A 280 -19.62 2.05 -27.62
CA GLY A 280 -20.50 3.12 -27.17
C GLY A 280 -21.23 2.81 -25.88
N GLU A 281 -20.73 1.87 -25.04
CA GLU A 281 -21.32 1.57 -23.75
C GLU A 281 -20.94 2.68 -22.74
N GLU A 282 -21.90 3.47 -22.32
CA GLU A 282 -21.73 4.50 -21.30
C GLU A 282 -21.67 3.84 -19.91
N LEU A 283 -20.54 3.95 -19.24
CA LEU A 283 -20.30 3.37 -17.92
C LEU A 283 -19.71 4.42 -16.98
N ASP A 284 -20.36 4.60 -15.86
CA ASP A 284 -19.88 5.49 -14.80
C ASP A 284 -18.80 4.78 -13.97
N ASP A 285 -17.54 4.95 -14.37
CA ASP A 285 -16.37 4.37 -13.72
C ASP A 285 -15.12 5.24 -13.88
N PHE A 286 -14.04 4.82 -13.26
CA PHE A 286 -12.75 5.51 -13.34
C PHE A 286 -12.17 5.56 -14.77
N PHE A 287 -12.43 4.53 -15.59
CA PHE A 287 -11.96 4.50 -16.96
C PHE A 287 -12.55 5.65 -17.78
N GLU A 288 -13.81 6.00 -17.57
CA GLU A 288 -14.45 7.15 -18.21
C GLU A 288 -13.68 8.45 -17.93
N ALA A 289 -13.23 8.64 -16.68
CA ALA A 289 -12.44 9.81 -16.30
C ALA A 289 -11.02 9.82 -16.92
N LEU A 290 -10.51 8.68 -17.39
CA LEU A 290 -9.29 8.64 -18.20
C LEU A 290 -9.53 9.07 -19.63
N MET A 291 -10.73 8.83 -20.15
CA MET A 291 -11.06 9.10 -21.55
C MET A 291 -11.44 10.56 -21.77
N GLN A 292 -12.24 11.14 -20.90
CA GLN A 292 -12.78 12.49 -21.08
C GLN A 292 -12.92 13.25 -19.76
N ASP A 293 -12.91 14.57 -19.86
CA ASP A 293 -13.22 15.45 -18.73
C ASP A 293 -14.75 15.56 -18.51
N ARG A 294 -15.15 16.27 -17.46
CA ARG A 294 -16.57 16.48 -17.11
C ARG A 294 -17.39 17.21 -18.19
N ASN A 295 -16.73 17.85 -19.13
CA ASN A 295 -17.37 18.57 -20.25
C ASN A 295 -17.36 17.73 -21.54
N GLY A 296 -16.91 16.47 -21.47
CA GLY A 296 -16.79 15.58 -22.62
C GLY A 296 -15.57 15.82 -23.50
N ALA A 297 -14.62 16.68 -23.07
CA ALA A 297 -13.40 16.89 -23.83
C ALA A 297 -12.43 15.72 -23.65
N GLN A 298 -12.05 15.10 -24.77
CA GLN A 298 -11.19 13.91 -24.76
C GLN A 298 -9.78 14.23 -24.29
N HIS A 299 -9.24 13.42 -23.37
CA HIS A 299 -7.87 13.55 -22.86
C HIS A 299 -6.81 13.05 -23.85
N LYS A 300 -7.18 12.20 -24.81
CA LYS A 300 -6.30 11.64 -25.87
C LYS A 300 -5.05 10.97 -25.28
N LEU A 301 -5.21 10.20 -24.19
CA LEU A 301 -4.12 9.43 -23.60
C LEU A 301 -3.67 8.32 -24.53
N GLU A 302 -2.37 8.02 -24.52
CA GLU A 302 -1.83 6.86 -25.21
C GLU A 302 -2.30 5.56 -24.52
N TRP A 303 -2.49 4.50 -25.30
CA TRP A 303 -2.92 3.20 -24.77
C TRP A 303 -2.04 2.71 -23.63
N GLY A 304 -0.72 2.83 -23.75
CA GLY A 304 0.22 2.43 -22.69
C GLY A 304 0.05 3.26 -21.41
N GLU A 305 -0.32 4.54 -21.51
CA GLU A 305 -0.62 5.41 -20.37
C GLU A 305 -1.91 4.96 -19.66
N ILE A 306 -2.95 4.61 -20.41
CA ILE A 306 -4.21 4.08 -19.87
C ILE A 306 -3.94 2.79 -19.10
N VAL A 307 -3.23 1.84 -19.70
CA VAL A 307 -2.87 0.57 -19.04
C VAL A 307 -2.05 0.80 -17.78
N ALA A 308 -1.11 1.76 -17.79
CA ALA A 308 -0.30 2.10 -16.62
C ALA A 308 -1.17 2.64 -15.46
N GLU A 309 -2.12 3.55 -15.74
CA GLU A 309 -3.01 4.09 -14.71
C GLU A 309 -3.97 3.01 -14.16
N ILE A 310 -4.46 2.10 -14.99
CA ILE A 310 -5.26 0.95 -14.53
C ILE A 310 -4.41 0.00 -13.67
N THR A 311 -3.14 -0.22 -14.05
CA THR A 311 -2.22 -1.07 -13.29
C THR A 311 -2.03 -0.55 -11.87
N ILE A 312 -1.75 0.75 -11.72
CA ILE A 312 -1.55 1.33 -10.38
C ILE A 312 -2.85 1.38 -9.59
N MET A 313 -3.98 1.64 -10.22
CA MET A 313 -5.28 1.63 -9.57
C MET A 313 -5.58 0.25 -8.96
N LEU A 314 -5.44 -0.82 -9.73
CA LEU A 314 -5.64 -2.19 -9.25
C LEU A 314 -4.65 -2.58 -8.17
N ASN A 315 -3.36 -2.24 -8.32
CA ASN A 315 -2.32 -2.55 -7.33
C ASN A 315 -2.55 -1.80 -6.01
N ALA A 316 -2.62 -0.48 -6.08
CA ALA A 316 -2.68 0.38 -4.89
C ALA A 316 -4.02 0.23 -4.15
N GLY A 317 -5.14 0.17 -4.89
CA GLY A 317 -6.48 0.06 -4.32
C GLY A 317 -6.73 -1.29 -3.63
N SER A 318 -6.17 -2.37 -4.16
CA SER A 318 -6.41 -3.71 -3.59
C SER A 318 -5.56 -4.03 -2.36
N THR A 319 -4.25 -3.76 -2.40
CA THR A 319 -3.32 -4.28 -1.38
C THR A 319 -3.37 -3.48 -0.09
N THR A 320 -3.31 -2.15 -0.18
CA THR A 320 -3.15 -1.28 1.00
C THR A 320 -4.40 -1.26 1.87
N THR A 321 -5.57 -1.16 1.25
CA THR A 321 -6.86 -1.15 1.95
C THR A 321 -7.15 -2.51 2.60
N ALA A 322 -6.86 -3.62 1.91
CA ALA A 322 -7.00 -4.96 2.48
C ALA A 322 -6.11 -5.19 3.71
N ILE A 323 -4.86 -4.71 3.68
CA ILE A 323 -3.96 -4.76 4.83
C ILE A 323 -4.53 -3.94 6.00
N SER A 324 -5.05 -2.75 5.73
CA SER A 324 -5.63 -1.87 6.73
C SER A 324 -6.87 -2.49 7.38
N MET A 325 -7.78 -3.06 6.59
CA MET A 325 -8.98 -3.77 7.08
C MET A 325 -8.62 -4.96 7.98
N ALA A 326 -7.64 -5.76 7.58
CA ALA A 326 -7.19 -6.89 8.39
C ALA A 326 -6.54 -6.42 9.70
N ASN A 327 -5.75 -5.34 9.68
CA ASN A 327 -5.11 -4.79 10.87
C ASN A 327 -6.12 -4.17 11.85
N VAL A 328 -7.11 -3.42 11.39
CA VAL A 328 -8.11 -2.84 12.30
C VAL A 328 -8.95 -3.93 12.95
N MET A 329 -9.33 -4.97 12.21
CA MET A 329 -10.03 -6.13 12.78
C MET A 329 -9.18 -6.83 13.84
N TYR A 330 -7.90 -7.09 13.54
CA TYR A 330 -6.94 -7.64 14.51
C TYR A 330 -6.86 -6.79 15.80
N GLN A 331 -6.74 -5.47 15.65
CA GLN A 331 -6.64 -4.55 16.80
C GLN A 331 -7.92 -4.55 17.64
N LEU A 332 -9.08 -4.55 17.00
CA LEU A 332 -10.36 -4.55 17.72
C LEU A 332 -10.59 -5.87 18.46
N ILE A 333 -10.26 -7.02 17.87
CA ILE A 333 -10.36 -8.32 18.58
C ILE A 333 -9.37 -8.37 19.76
N LYS A 334 -8.19 -7.79 19.60
CA LYS A 334 -7.17 -7.72 20.66
C LYS A 334 -7.54 -6.78 21.82
N HIS A 335 -8.39 -5.77 21.56
CA HIS A 335 -8.79 -4.74 22.52
C HIS A 335 -10.33 -4.73 22.69
N PRO A 336 -10.89 -5.65 23.50
CA PRO A 336 -12.35 -5.82 23.61
C PRO A 336 -13.08 -4.58 24.13
N GLU A 337 -12.43 -3.71 24.93
CA GLU A 337 -13.00 -2.45 25.35
C GLU A 337 -13.21 -1.47 24.18
N SER A 338 -12.28 -1.40 23.23
CA SER A 338 -12.44 -0.60 22.03
C SER A 338 -13.46 -1.22 21.07
N MET A 339 -13.48 -2.55 20.97
CA MET A 339 -14.50 -3.29 20.23
C MET A 339 -15.90 -2.96 20.74
N ALA A 340 -16.12 -3.00 22.05
CA ALA A 340 -17.41 -2.71 22.67
C ALA A 340 -17.86 -1.26 22.43
N LYS A 341 -16.92 -0.29 22.45
CA LYS A 341 -17.24 1.12 22.19
C LYS A 341 -17.65 1.35 20.74
N VAL A 342 -16.86 0.83 19.79
CA VAL A 342 -17.14 1.03 18.36
C VAL A 342 -18.43 0.32 17.95
N ARG A 343 -18.72 -0.86 18.52
CA ARG A 343 -19.99 -1.55 18.28
C ARG A 343 -21.19 -0.76 18.78
N ARG A 344 -21.12 -0.23 20.00
CA ARG A 344 -22.20 0.61 20.53
C ARG A 344 -22.46 1.80 19.63
N GLU A 345 -21.41 2.50 19.19
CA GLU A 345 -21.54 3.65 18.28
C GLU A 345 -22.20 3.25 16.95
N ILE A 346 -21.86 2.08 16.41
CA ILE A 346 -22.44 1.55 15.17
C ILE A 346 -23.90 1.12 15.40
N ASP A 347 -24.17 0.35 16.45
CA ASP A 347 -25.51 -0.17 16.76
C ASP A 347 -26.50 0.97 17.13
N ASP A 348 -26.02 2.06 17.73
CA ASP A 348 -26.82 3.26 18.01
C ASP A 348 -27.18 4.06 16.73
N ALA A 349 -26.43 3.86 15.64
CA ALA A 349 -26.59 4.61 14.39
C ALA A 349 -27.31 3.82 13.28
N LEU A 350 -27.39 2.50 13.39
CA LEU A 350 -27.97 1.62 12.37
C LEU A 350 -29.26 0.97 12.89
N ASP A 351 -30.19 0.73 11.99
CA ASP A 351 -31.38 -0.07 12.29
C ASP A 351 -31.02 -1.56 12.40
N GLU A 352 -31.76 -2.31 13.22
CA GLU A 352 -31.47 -3.73 13.50
C GLU A 352 -31.46 -4.62 12.25
N ASP A 353 -32.26 -4.28 11.23
CA ASP A 353 -32.40 -5.01 9.97
C ASP A 353 -31.45 -4.53 8.86
N GLU A 354 -30.62 -3.53 9.14
CA GLU A 354 -29.65 -3.01 8.17
C GLU A 354 -28.57 -4.07 7.86
N VAL A 355 -28.54 -4.55 6.61
CA VAL A 355 -27.56 -5.57 6.19
C VAL A 355 -26.21 -4.94 5.85
N VAL A 356 -26.22 -3.81 5.15
CA VAL A 356 -25.04 -3.05 4.79
C VAL A 356 -25.16 -1.63 5.34
N ALA A 357 -24.20 -1.22 6.13
CA ALA A 357 -24.17 0.11 6.74
C ALA A 357 -24.09 1.21 5.65
N PRO A 358 -25.08 2.12 5.54
CA PRO A 358 -25.03 3.22 4.59
C PRO A 358 -23.85 4.16 4.89
N TYR A 359 -23.05 4.49 3.88
CA TYR A 359 -21.87 5.35 4.07
C TYR A 359 -22.23 6.71 4.66
N GLU A 360 -23.36 7.31 4.21
CA GLU A 360 -23.87 8.59 4.74
C GLU A 360 -24.06 8.57 6.25
N THR A 361 -24.47 7.44 6.82
CA THR A 361 -24.63 7.26 8.27
C THR A 361 -23.29 7.05 8.96
N VAL A 362 -22.49 6.08 8.47
CA VAL A 362 -21.32 5.62 9.21
C VAL A 362 -20.08 6.47 9.00
N LYS A 363 -20.01 7.30 7.96
CA LYS A 363 -18.89 8.23 7.72
C LYS A 363 -18.72 9.28 8.81
N HIS A 364 -19.76 9.53 9.60
CA HIS A 364 -19.78 10.53 10.67
C HIS A 364 -19.49 9.96 12.06
N LEU A 365 -19.30 8.65 12.19
CA LEU A 365 -19.03 7.97 13.45
C LEU A 365 -17.58 8.23 13.91
N PRO A 366 -17.39 9.07 14.96
CA PRO A 366 -16.05 9.53 15.32
C PRO A 366 -15.18 8.43 15.92
N TYR A 367 -15.74 7.49 16.69
CA TYR A 367 -14.96 6.41 17.29
C TYR A 367 -14.58 5.34 16.27
N LEU A 368 -15.49 5.02 15.34
CA LEU A 368 -15.18 4.15 14.18
C LEU A 368 -14.01 4.72 13.39
N ARG A 369 -14.04 6.01 13.07
CA ARG A 369 -12.96 6.70 12.37
C ARG A 369 -11.65 6.68 13.19
N ALA A 370 -11.72 6.91 14.47
CA ALA A 370 -10.57 6.87 15.38
C ALA A 370 -9.91 5.48 15.42
N CYS A 371 -10.69 4.39 15.40
CA CYS A 371 -10.17 3.03 15.32
C CYS A 371 -9.39 2.78 14.00
N LEU A 372 -9.92 3.28 12.87
CA LEU A 372 -9.24 3.18 11.58
C LEU A 372 -7.91 3.95 11.57
N ASP A 373 -7.92 5.20 12.04
CA ASP A 373 -6.73 6.05 12.05
C ASP A 373 -5.66 5.50 13.01
N GLU A 374 -6.05 4.97 14.18
CA GLU A 374 -5.11 4.37 15.12
C GLU A 374 -4.50 3.07 14.59
N SER A 375 -5.29 2.25 13.92
CA SER A 375 -4.77 1.06 13.25
C SER A 375 -3.78 1.41 12.14
N LEU A 376 -4.09 2.43 11.32
CA LEU A 376 -3.20 2.94 10.29
C LEU A 376 -1.92 3.59 10.85
N ARG A 377 -2.00 4.20 12.04
CA ARG A 377 -0.83 4.72 12.74
C ARG A 377 0.12 3.59 13.16
N LEU A 378 -0.41 2.58 13.82
CA LEU A 378 0.38 1.45 14.30
C LEU A 378 0.94 0.58 13.16
N PHE A 379 0.12 0.33 12.15
CA PHE A 379 0.46 -0.57 11.04
C PHE A 379 0.16 0.08 9.68
N PRO A 380 0.88 1.16 9.33
CA PRO A 380 0.70 1.79 8.03
C PRO A 380 1.06 0.78 6.92
N PRO A 381 0.18 0.55 5.94
CA PRO A 381 0.48 -0.37 4.84
C PRO A 381 1.78 -0.04 4.10
N ILE A 382 2.06 1.24 3.90
CA ILE A 382 3.37 1.73 3.45
C ILE A 382 4.14 2.19 4.69
N SER A 383 4.88 1.28 5.29
CA SER A 383 5.64 1.50 6.53
C SER A 383 6.97 2.20 6.31
N GLN A 384 7.63 1.86 5.20
CA GLN A 384 8.92 2.43 4.81
C GLN A 384 8.82 3.91 4.41
N GLY A 385 9.94 4.61 4.41
CA GLY A 385 10.00 5.98 3.91
C GLY A 385 9.78 6.05 2.41
N LEU A 386 8.89 6.93 1.99
CA LEU A 386 8.67 7.26 0.59
C LEU A 386 9.81 8.17 0.11
N THR A 387 10.75 7.62 -0.64
CA THR A 387 11.98 8.31 -1.02
C THR A 387 11.74 9.54 -1.88
N ARG A 388 12.53 10.58 -1.57
CA ARG A 388 12.64 11.82 -2.34
C ARG A 388 14.10 12.12 -2.61
N ALA A 389 14.40 12.82 -3.70
CA ALA A 389 15.70 13.40 -3.98
C ALA A 389 15.70 14.87 -3.58
N THR A 390 16.75 15.32 -2.90
CA THR A 390 17.00 16.74 -2.67
C THR A 390 17.28 17.44 -4.01
N PRO A 391 16.97 18.75 -4.14
CA PRO A 391 17.26 19.49 -5.36
C PRO A 391 18.78 19.55 -5.60
N PRO A 392 19.27 19.81 -6.83
CA PRO A 392 20.70 19.81 -7.17
C PRO A 392 21.57 20.69 -6.26
N GLU A 393 21.06 21.82 -5.82
CA GLU A 393 21.72 22.75 -4.89
C GLU A 393 21.72 22.27 -3.42
N GLY A 394 21.02 21.19 -3.11
CA GLY A 394 20.76 20.73 -1.75
C GLY A 394 19.65 21.51 -1.06
N CYS A 395 19.29 21.06 0.12
CA CYS A 395 18.31 21.76 0.97
C CYS A 395 18.49 21.40 2.45
N TYR A 396 17.86 22.17 3.31
CA TYR A 396 17.76 21.85 4.73
C TYR A 396 16.63 20.84 4.96
N VAL A 397 16.91 19.81 5.74
CA VAL A 397 15.95 18.80 6.20
C VAL A 397 16.12 18.65 7.70
N ALA A 398 15.07 18.94 8.46
CA ALA A 398 15.09 18.91 9.91
C ALA A 398 16.21 19.75 10.57
N GLY A 399 16.68 20.81 9.88
CA GLY A 399 17.75 21.69 10.34
C GLY A 399 19.14 21.31 9.85
N ASP A 400 19.33 20.15 9.25
CA ASP A 400 20.59 19.72 8.64
C ASP A 400 20.62 20.02 7.13
N PHE A 401 21.72 20.60 6.63
CA PHE A 401 21.89 20.75 5.19
C PHE A 401 22.22 19.39 4.56
N ILE A 402 21.40 18.95 3.63
CA ILE A 402 21.62 17.73 2.85
C ILE A 402 22.00 18.13 1.43
N ALA A 403 23.13 17.60 0.97
CA ALA A 403 23.67 17.88 -0.38
C ALA A 403 22.69 17.48 -1.48
N GLY A 404 22.86 18.06 -2.66
CA GLY A 404 21.99 17.81 -3.81
C GLY A 404 21.98 16.37 -4.29
N ASP A 405 20.90 15.97 -4.95
CA ASP A 405 20.67 14.63 -5.48
C ASP A 405 20.90 13.52 -4.44
N THR A 406 20.57 13.80 -3.18
CA THR A 406 20.62 12.83 -2.08
C THR A 406 19.22 12.30 -1.81
N THR A 407 19.08 10.99 -1.70
CA THR A 407 17.82 10.33 -1.34
C THR A 407 17.53 10.56 0.15
N VAL A 408 16.35 11.13 0.44
CA VAL A 408 15.87 11.39 1.80
C VAL A 408 14.47 10.78 1.98
N ALA A 409 14.18 10.28 3.17
CA ALA A 409 12.85 9.74 3.49
C ALA A 409 12.54 9.82 4.98
N VAL A 410 11.26 9.97 5.32
CA VAL A 410 10.71 9.71 6.66
C VAL A 410 9.88 8.44 6.58
N SER A 411 10.18 7.45 7.41
CA SER A 411 9.39 6.23 7.54
C SER A 411 8.10 6.54 8.31
N ALA A 412 6.94 6.17 7.77
CA ALA A 412 5.68 6.29 8.48
C ALA A 412 5.68 5.45 9.77
N TYR A 413 6.28 4.25 9.72
CA TYR A 413 6.40 3.37 10.88
C TYR A 413 7.20 4.01 12.03
N VAL A 414 8.27 4.73 11.69
CA VAL A 414 9.11 5.45 12.65
C VAL A 414 8.39 6.70 13.16
N ALA A 415 7.89 7.55 12.27
CA ALA A 415 7.24 8.81 12.63
C ALA A 415 6.00 8.60 13.50
N HIS A 416 5.19 7.61 13.19
CA HIS A 416 3.98 7.29 13.97
C HIS A 416 4.28 6.70 15.35
N ARG A 417 5.55 6.46 15.67
CA ARG A 417 6.03 5.94 16.97
C ARG A 417 6.90 6.93 17.74
N ASP A 418 6.96 8.17 17.27
CA ASP A 418 7.66 9.22 18.02
C ASP A 418 6.88 9.56 19.30
N PRO A 419 7.45 9.29 20.51
CA PRO A 419 6.72 9.49 21.77
C PRO A 419 6.47 10.97 22.09
N SER A 420 7.16 11.90 21.46
CA SER A 420 6.93 13.33 21.64
C SER A 420 5.64 13.81 20.97
N VAL A 421 5.17 13.08 19.96
CA VAL A 421 3.93 13.36 19.22
C VAL A 421 2.83 12.35 19.57
N PHE A 422 3.19 11.08 19.69
CA PHE A 422 2.27 9.99 20.00
C PHE A 422 2.64 9.35 21.36
N PRO A 423 2.20 9.91 22.48
CA PRO A 423 2.44 9.31 23.80
C PRO A 423 1.94 7.86 23.85
N GLU A 424 2.68 6.96 24.55
CA GLU A 424 2.43 5.52 24.54
C GLU A 424 2.32 4.96 23.10
N PRO A 425 3.36 5.07 22.26
CA PRO A 425 3.24 4.89 20.81
C PRO A 425 2.89 3.46 20.39
N GLU A 426 3.15 2.46 21.21
CA GLU A 426 2.82 1.06 20.91
C GLU A 426 1.40 0.66 21.37
N ARG A 427 0.73 1.52 22.15
CA ARG A 427 -0.62 1.25 22.65
C ARG A 427 -1.66 1.61 21.57
N PHE A 428 -2.59 0.69 21.31
CA PHE A 428 -3.78 0.99 20.51
C PHE A 428 -4.74 1.84 21.33
N ARG A 429 -4.83 3.14 21.05
CA ARG A 429 -5.65 4.13 21.77
C ARG A 429 -6.41 5.00 20.77
N PRO A 430 -7.58 4.55 20.29
CA PRO A 430 -8.41 5.33 19.36
C PRO A 430 -8.76 6.72 19.88
N GLU A 431 -8.91 6.88 21.21
CA GLU A 431 -9.27 8.12 21.87
C GLU A 431 -8.31 9.28 21.58
N ARG A 432 -7.04 9.01 21.18
CA ARG A 432 -6.10 10.08 20.80
C ARG A 432 -6.54 10.88 19.57
N TRP A 433 -7.41 10.30 18.74
CA TRP A 433 -7.93 10.93 17.53
C TRP A 433 -9.18 11.78 17.76
N LEU A 434 -9.71 11.79 18.99
CA LEU A 434 -10.92 12.50 19.33
C LEU A 434 -10.60 13.91 19.86
N GLY A 435 -11.53 14.86 19.62
CA GLY A 435 -11.42 16.22 20.14
C GLY A 435 -10.24 17.01 19.56
N GLU A 436 -9.67 17.93 20.37
CA GLU A 436 -8.57 18.80 19.95
C GLU A 436 -7.25 18.05 19.83
N GLU A 437 -6.97 17.05 20.69
CA GLU A 437 -5.76 16.21 20.62
C GLU A 437 -5.62 15.60 19.21
N GLY A 438 -6.70 15.05 18.67
CA GLY A 438 -6.68 14.43 17.33
C GLY A 438 -6.37 15.41 16.20
N LYS A 439 -6.80 16.66 16.32
CA LYS A 439 -6.49 17.68 15.31
C LYS A 439 -5.02 18.05 15.27
N GLU A 440 -4.35 18.08 16.42
CA GLU A 440 -2.91 18.37 16.54
C GLU A 440 -2.05 17.25 15.95
N LEU A 441 -2.53 16.00 15.96
CA LEU A 441 -1.82 14.86 15.40
C LEU A 441 -1.84 14.82 13.85
N GLY A 442 -2.82 15.47 13.23
CA GLY A 442 -3.04 15.42 11.77
C GLY A 442 -1.80 15.70 10.91
N PRO A 443 -0.97 16.73 11.20
CA PRO A 443 0.24 17.03 10.42
C PRO A 443 1.31 15.93 10.46
N TYR A 444 1.28 15.06 11.47
CA TYR A 444 2.25 13.99 11.70
C TYR A 444 1.76 12.62 11.26
N PHE A 445 0.47 12.53 10.93
CA PHE A 445 -0.15 11.30 10.42
C PHE A 445 0.08 11.17 8.91
N ILE A 446 1.10 10.43 8.53
CA ILE A 446 1.55 10.27 7.14
C ILE A 446 1.23 8.89 6.54
N ALA A 447 0.24 8.17 7.06
CA ALA A 447 -0.22 6.90 6.49
C ALA A 447 -0.64 7.02 5.01
N PHE A 448 -1.13 8.20 4.61
CA PHE A 448 -1.48 8.55 3.22
C PHE A 448 -0.47 9.53 2.59
N SER A 449 0.76 9.61 3.14
CA SER A 449 1.75 10.62 2.76
C SER A 449 1.24 12.06 2.97
N ALA A 450 1.98 13.05 2.47
CA ALA A 450 1.62 14.46 2.63
C ALA A 450 1.88 15.27 1.35
N GLY A 451 1.37 16.50 1.30
CA GLY A 451 1.60 17.49 0.24
C GLY A 451 1.05 17.10 -1.12
N ALA A 452 1.66 17.64 -2.17
CA ALA A 452 1.20 17.46 -3.55
C ALA A 452 1.24 16.00 -4.04
N ARG A 453 2.03 15.16 -3.39
CA ARG A 453 2.18 13.72 -3.68
C ARG A 453 1.39 12.82 -2.70
N GLY A 454 0.52 13.41 -1.89
CA GLY A 454 -0.37 12.66 -1.00
C GLY A 454 -1.27 11.68 -1.77
N CYS A 455 -1.69 10.61 -1.09
CA CYS A 455 -2.49 9.54 -1.67
C CYS A 455 -3.80 10.09 -2.29
N ILE A 456 -4.00 9.83 -3.58
CA ILE A 456 -5.21 10.23 -4.29
C ILE A 456 -6.39 9.33 -3.92
N GLY A 457 -6.14 8.04 -3.59
CA GLY A 457 -7.15 7.06 -3.21
C GLY A 457 -7.58 7.09 -1.74
N ARG A 458 -7.15 8.10 -0.95
CA ARG A 458 -7.47 8.18 0.49
C ARG A 458 -8.96 8.06 0.77
N ASN A 459 -9.80 8.73 -0.01
CA ASN A 459 -11.25 8.75 0.21
C ASN A 459 -11.90 7.40 -0.08
N ILE A 460 -11.49 6.72 -1.18
CA ILE A 460 -11.95 5.35 -1.48
C ILE A 460 -11.56 4.41 -0.35
N ALA A 461 -10.31 4.48 0.11
CA ALA A 461 -9.84 3.61 1.18
C ALA A 461 -10.65 3.79 2.48
N TYR A 462 -11.04 5.01 2.84
CA TYR A 462 -11.91 5.24 3.99
C TYR A 462 -13.35 4.78 3.75
N LEU A 463 -13.92 5.05 2.58
CA LEU A 463 -15.26 4.59 2.24
C LEU A 463 -15.35 3.06 2.38
N GLU A 464 -14.48 2.33 1.70
CA GLU A 464 -14.43 0.87 1.75
C GLU A 464 -14.27 0.33 3.18
N GLN A 465 -13.31 0.89 3.93
CA GLN A 465 -13.04 0.45 5.31
C GLN A 465 -14.19 0.75 6.26
N THR A 466 -14.80 1.92 6.14
CA THR A 466 -15.88 2.37 7.02
C THR A 466 -17.12 1.52 6.80
N VAL A 467 -17.57 1.36 5.54
CA VAL A 467 -18.77 0.56 5.21
C VAL A 467 -18.57 -0.90 5.58
N LEU A 468 -17.44 -1.51 5.20
CA LEU A 468 -17.18 -2.92 5.51
C LEU A 468 -17.09 -3.14 7.03
N LEU A 469 -16.29 -2.35 7.73
CA LEU A 469 -16.08 -2.56 9.17
C LEU A 469 -17.38 -2.38 9.96
N ALA A 470 -18.16 -1.34 9.66
CA ALA A 470 -19.46 -1.11 10.32
C ALA A 470 -20.42 -2.26 10.07
N SER A 471 -20.61 -2.69 8.82
CA SER A 471 -21.50 -3.79 8.47
C SER A 471 -21.09 -5.11 9.14
N MET A 472 -19.80 -5.40 9.14
CA MET A 472 -19.28 -6.64 9.74
C MET A 472 -19.43 -6.66 11.27
N LEU A 473 -19.15 -5.53 11.96
CA LEU A 473 -19.27 -5.44 13.42
C LEU A 473 -20.72 -5.36 13.89
N HIS A 474 -21.62 -4.82 13.07
CA HIS A 474 -23.06 -4.82 13.35
C HIS A 474 -23.64 -6.24 13.30
N ARG A 475 -23.21 -7.05 12.33
CA ARG A 475 -23.79 -8.36 12.04
C ARG A 475 -23.14 -9.53 12.75
N TYR A 476 -21.83 -9.47 13.04
CA TYR A 476 -21.07 -10.62 13.55
C TYR A 476 -20.27 -10.31 14.81
N ASP A 477 -20.09 -11.36 15.64
CA ASP A 477 -19.07 -11.43 16.66
C ASP A 477 -17.80 -12.03 16.08
N PHE A 478 -16.67 -11.46 16.51
CA PHE A 478 -15.33 -11.88 16.09
C PHE A 478 -14.47 -12.20 17.30
N GLU A 479 -13.81 -13.34 17.27
CA GLU A 479 -12.80 -13.77 18.24
C GLU A 479 -11.61 -14.36 17.52
N PHE A 480 -10.43 -14.37 18.15
CA PHE A 480 -9.32 -15.14 17.60
C PHE A 480 -9.62 -16.64 17.65
N ALA A 481 -9.34 -17.36 16.56
CA ALA A 481 -9.49 -18.81 16.51
C ALA A 481 -8.56 -19.55 17.50
N ARG A 482 -7.47 -18.88 17.90
CA ARG A 482 -6.49 -19.37 18.88
C ARG A 482 -6.30 -18.30 19.95
N PRO A 483 -6.48 -18.63 21.26
CA PRO A 483 -6.24 -17.67 22.35
C PRO A 483 -4.82 -17.12 22.31
N GLY A 484 -4.68 -15.80 22.51
CA GLY A 484 -3.38 -15.13 22.50
C GLY A 484 -2.71 -15.07 21.11
N PHE A 485 -3.48 -15.21 20.03
CA PHE A 485 -2.95 -15.15 18.67
C PHE A 485 -2.30 -13.80 18.37
N GLU A 486 -1.06 -13.87 17.86
CA GLU A 486 -0.33 -12.72 17.31
C GLU A 486 0.08 -13.05 15.88
N PRO A 487 -0.31 -12.23 14.88
CA PRO A 487 0.08 -12.48 13.50
C PRO A 487 1.56 -12.23 13.28
N GLY A 488 2.22 -13.08 12.53
CA GLY A 488 3.51 -12.76 11.97
C GLY A 488 3.38 -11.56 11.02
N ARG A 489 4.47 -10.81 10.86
CA ARG A 489 4.52 -9.67 9.94
C ARG A 489 5.68 -9.81 8.98
N TYR A 490 5.49 -9.33 7.77
CA TYR A 490 6.54 -9.27 6.76
C TYR A 490 6.39 -7.99 5.92
N GLU A 491 7.51 -7.44 5.52
CA GLU A 491 7.56 -6.18 4.78
C GLU A 491 8.26 -6.37 3.43
N TRP A 492 7.46 -6.25 2.35
CA TRP A 492 7.99 -6.10 1.01
C TRP A 492 7.87 -4.64 0.58
N GLN A 493 7.02 -4.32 -0.43
CA GLN A 493 6.56 -2.95 -0.68
C GLN A 493 5.64 -2.46 0.45
N ASN A 494 4.84 -3.38 1.00
CA ASN A 494 3.85 -3.13 2.04
C ASN A 494 4.16 -3.95 3.29
N LEU A 495 3.71 -3.47 4.45
CA LEU A 495 3.76 -4.17 5.74
C LEU A 495 2.52 -5.06 5.89
N HIS A 496 2.69 -6.34 5.61
CA HIS A 496 1.62 -7.33 5.70
C HIS A 496 1.57 -8.02 7.05
N LEU A 497 0.41 -8.52 7.42
CA LEU A 497 0.28 -9.62 8.39
C LEU A 497 0.18 -10.96 7.63
N THR A 498 0.64 -12.06 8.24
CA THR A 498 0.72 -13.37 7.59
C THR A 498 -0.66 -13.98 7.38
N GLU A 499 -1.44 -14.06 8.43
CA GLU A 499 -2.79 -14.63 8.48
C GLU A 499 -3.61 -13.91 9.57
N LEU A 500 -4.91 -14.05 9.53
CA LEU A 500 -5.80 -13.60 10.60
C LEU A 500 -6.91 -14.63 10.80
N PRO A 501 -6.63 -15.78 11.47
CA PRO A 501 -7.63 -16.80 11.76
C PRO A 501 -8.58 -16.30 12.84
N VAL A 502 -9.85 -16.13 12.47
CA VAL A 502 -10.91 -15.64 13.35
C VAL A 502 -12.06 -16.64 13.41
N LYS A 503 -12.68 -16.71 14.57
CA LYS A 503 -14.01 -17.29 14.75
C LYS A 503 -15.04 -16.21 14.45
N ILE A 504 -16.04 -16.56 13.69
CA ILE A 504 -17.14 -15.67 13.35
C ILE A 504 -18.45 -16.34 13.77
N ARG A 505 -19.30 -15.57 14.48
CA ARG A 505 -20.64 -15.95 14.86
C ARG A 505 -21.60 -14.86 14.44
N ARG A 506 -22.74 -15.23 13.86
CA ARG A 506 -23.81 -14.26 13.61
C ARG A 506 -24.39 -13.80 14.94
N ARG A 507 -24.54 -12.49 15.12
CA ARG A 507 -25.19 -11.91 16.30
C ARG A 507 -26.69 -12.15 16.25
N GLU A 508 -27.28 -12.53 17.38
CA GLU A 508 -28.73 -12.50 17.56
C GLU A 508 -29.14 -11.04 17.75
N MET A 509 -29.79 -10.46 16.76
CA MET A 509 -30.38 -9.13 16.88
C MET A 509 -31.66 -9.25 17.69
N MET A 510 -31.96 -8.27 18.57
CA MET A 510 -33.07 -8.37 19.53
C MET A 510 -34.46 -8.58 18.88
N GLY A 511 -34.63 -8.27 17.58
CA GLY A 511 -35.86 -8.46 16.82
C GLY A 511 -36.12 -9.87 16.29
N GLU A 512 -35.13 -10.76 16.20
CA GLU A 512 -35.36 -12.13 15.64
C GLU A 512 -36.12 -13.09 16.59
N LYS A 513 -36.33 -12.71 17.85
CA LYS A 513 -37.06 -13.54 18.83
C LYS A 513 -38.58 -13.66 18.61
N PHE A 514 -39.14 -12.97 17.61
CA PHE A 514 -40.62 -12.94 17.39
C PHE A 514 -41.12 -13.78 16.22
N TRP A 515 -40.26 -14.47 15.46
CA TRP A 515 -40.68 -15.26 14.27
C TRP A 515 -40.19 -16.71 14.26
N ALA A 516 -39.87 -17.32 15.41
CA ALA A 516 -39.58 -18.74 15.53
C ALA A 516 -40.85 -19.55 15.91
#